data_c3aca8af9cbe2e62fe0fd48e2dd7bc17
#
_entry.id   c3aca8af9cbe2e62fe0fd48e2dd7bc17
#
_cell.length_a   1.000
_cell.length_b   1.000
_cell.length_c   1.000
_cell.angle_alpha   90.00
_cell.angle_beta   90.00
_cell.angle_gamma   90.00
#
_symmetry.space_group_name_H-M   'P 1'
#
loop_
_entity.id
_entity.type
_entity.pdbx_description
1 polymer ?
#
loop_
_entity_poly.entity_id
_entity_poly.type
_entity_poly.pdbx_seq_one_letter_code
_entity_poly.pdbx_strand_id
1 'polypeptide(L)'
;MQLPEGLVLRDYEPKDDAGCRQLEVTASQFQGFGGLIKAAIQHKNSFDTKPRQFVQHLLLVVVDERANSAVAAVVVMAIKNAFVHGVVERCGFVFDLRVAEPYQRQGIGKALTGEVEKRAISIGVRYLYLSVNNSNKKARSLYASQGWTQASSRSLLFKVLISQPRKDAAALEAASKGGGVLKMERGKALALATEHFARRDLGLTAAEFERLFASESYLGTWVAYDEAGSQAALSLWDGSKITTFTPINLFLPMAWWARLSPLPSLLAAAGAAGVASALLRAAPGPLVQSAIVAGCTLLGVRVVSFWLWWNSRKGFRARAFAPCVSGPKWKPLMRAVHAHVCTEARELGFATIVINEDSASELVACVGGGGKPKSQTSFWQKRIPAPPVWSIDSALPALHSDAFFDPRDI
;
A
#
# COMPACT_ATOMS: atom_id res chain seq x y z
N MET A 1 -8.50 -4.85 30.25
CA MET A 1 -8.97 -6.15 29.77
C MET A 1 -7.87 -7.15 30.05
N GLN A 2 -8.18 -8.28 30.65
CA GLN A 2 -7.19 -9.29 31.02
C GLN A 2 -7.03 -10.26 29.84
N LEU A 3 -5.80 -10.61 29.49
CA LEU A 3 -5.53 -11.64 28.49
C LEU A 3 -5.89 -13.03 29.05
N PRO A 4 -6.19 -14.02 28.20
CA PRO A 4 -6.28 -15.40 28.61
C PRO A 4 -5.01 -15.87 29.35
N GLU A 5 -5.19 -16.83 30.26
CA GLU A 5 -4.10 -17.42 31.03
C GLU A 5 -3.00 -17.98 30.12
N GLY A 6 -1.74 -17.74 30.47
CA GLY A 6 -0.55 -18.15 29.72
C GLY A 6 -0.22 -17.23 28.52
N LEU A 7 -1.03 -16.22 28.22
CA LEU A 7 -0.71 -15.23 27.21
C LEU A 7 -0.09 -13.97 27.85
N VAL A 8 1.08 -13.56 27.36
CA VAL A 8 1.81 -12.40 27.85
C VAL A 8 1.94 -11.36 26.74
N LEU A 9 1.54 -10.12 27.02
CA LEU A 9 1.71 -8.97 26.16
C LEU A 9 2.98 -8.23 26.56
N ARG A 10 3.88 -8.04 25.63
CA ARG A 10 5.16 -7.34 25.85
C ARG A 10 5.69 -6.66 24.60
N ASP A 11 6.78 -5.92 24.75
CA ASP A 11 7.52 -5.40 23.60
C ASP A 11 8.12 -6.54 22.79
N TYR A 12 8.21 -6.32 21.47
CA TYR A 12 8.86 -7.24 20.54
C TYR A 12 10.35 -7.35 20.83
N GLU A 13 10.88 -8.55 20.70
CA GLU A 13 12.30 -8.86 20.76
C GLU A 13 12.74 -9.54 19.43
N PRO A 14 14.01 -9.46 19.03
CA PRO A 14 14.48 -10.10 17.79
C PRO A 14 14.16 -11.59 17.67
N LYS A 15 14.04 -12.31 18.78
CA LYS A 15 13.64 -13.73 18.81
C LYS A 15 12.21 -13.97 18.31
N ASP A 16 11.35 -12.94 18.33
CA ASP A 16 9.95 -13.03 17.89
C ASP A 16 9.80 -12.90 16.36
N ASP A 17 10.88 -12.53 15.65
CA ASP A 17 10.84 -12.23 14.21
C ASP A 17 10.23 -13.38 13.40
N ALA A 18 10.69 -14.60 13.64
CA ALA A 18 10.21 -15.77 12.91
C ALA A 18 8.70 -15.99 13.11
N GLY A 19 8.21 -15.84 14.36
CA GLY A 19 6.79 -15.95 14.68
C GLY A 19 5.95 -14.82 14.04
N CYS A 20 6.42 -13.57 14.10
CA CYS A 20 5.77 -12.43 13.45
C CYS A 20 5.71 -12.63 11.92
N ARG A 21 6.77 -13.07 11.28
CA ARG A 21 6.80 -13.36 9.85
C ARG A 21 5.89 -14.52 9.45
N GLN A 22 5.74 -15.52 10.32
CA GLN A 22 4.76 -16.57 10.11
C GLN A 22 3.32 -16.02 10.11
N LEU A 23 3.02 -15.06 10.99
CA LEU A 23 1.71 -14.37 10.99
C LEU A 23 1.48 -13.56 9.71
N GLU A 24 2.51 -13.02 9.08
CA GLU A 24 2.38 -12.35 7.78
C GLU A 24 1.91 -13.31 6.68
N VAL A 25 2.43 -14.52 6.65
CA VAL A 25 2.04 -15.54 5.67
C VAL A 25 0.62 -16.02 5.89
N THR A 26 0.25 -16.26 7.13
CA THR A 26 -1.05 -16.88 7.48
C THR A 26 -2.20 -15.88 7.53
N ALA A 27 -1.95 -14.67 8.04
CA ALA A 27 -3.01 -13.67 8.29
C ALA A 27 -3.14 -12.58 7.21
N SER A 28 -2.16 -12.42 6.31
CA SER A 28 -2.14 -11.36 5.29
C SER A 28 -2.08 -11.90 3.88
N GLN A 29 -3.17 -12.46 3.42
CA GLN A 29 -3.27 -12.94 2.05
C GLN A 29 -3.88 -11.86 1.15
N PHE A 30 -3.10 -11.39 0.18
CA PHE A 30 -3.64 -10.67 -0.96
C PHE A 30 -4.34 -11.65 -1.90
N GLN A 31 -5.56 -11.34 -2.29
CA GLN A 31 -6.30 -12.09 -3.29
C GLN A 31 -6.50 -11.22 -4.53
N GLY A 32 -5.82 -11.56 -5.60
CA GLY A 32 -5.97 -10.91 -6.89
C GLY A 32 -6.72 -11.77 -7.90
N PHE A 33 -7.23 -11.15 -8.97
CA PHE A 33 -7.90 -11.80 -10.09
C PHE A 33 -9.00 -12.79 -9.67
N GLY A 34 -9.92 -12.33 -8.82
CA GLY A 34 -11.04 -13.17 -8.37
C GLY A 34 -10.63 -14.33 -7.46
N GLY A 35 -9.50 -14.24 -6.75
CA GLY A 35 -9.00 -15.29 -5.85
C GLY A 35 -8.03 -16.29 -6.50
N LEU A 36 -7.77 -16.17 -7.81
CA LEU A 36 -6.86 -17.06 -8.54
C LEU A 36 -5.39 -16.90 -8.12
N ILE A 37 -5.02 -15.70 -7.66
CA ILE A 37 -3.69 -15.42 -7.14
C ILE A 37 -3.82 -15.09 -5.66
N LYS A 38 -3.20 -15.90 -4.82
CA LYS A 38 -3.00 -15.60 -3.42
C LYS A 38 -1.53 -15.32 -3.18
N ALA A 39 -1.24 -14.26 -2.44
CA ALA A 39 0.10 -13.94 -2.06
C ALA A 39 0.17 -13.35 -0.66
N ALA A 40 1.25 -13.61 0.05
CA ALA A 40 1.57 -12.93 1.28
C ALA A 40 2.34 -11.65 0.97
N ILE A 41 2.05 -10.61 1.72
CA ILE A 41 2.86 -9.40 1.76
C ILE A 41 3.65 -9.48 3.06
N GLN A 42 4.97 -9.60 2.91
CA GLN A 42 5.87 -9.77 4.04
C GLN A 42 6.84 -8.59 4.11
N HIS A 43 7.26 -8.23 5.30
CA HIS A 43 8.39 -7.32 5.45
C HIS A 43 9.68 -7.96 4.88
N LYS A 44 10.51 -7.14 4.27
CA LYS A 44 11.78 -7.59 3.73
C LYS A 44 12.78 -7.77 4.87
N ASN A 45 13.55 -8.85 4.83
CA ASN A 45 14.56 -9.22 5.80
C ASN A 45 14.01 -9.57 7.20
N SER A 46 13.38 -8.64 7.91
CA SER A 46 12.81 -8.83 9.24
C SER A 46 11.47 -8.12 9.39
N PHE A 47 10.67 -8.53 10.37
CA PHE A 47 9.36 -7.93 10.62
C PHE A 47 9.43 -6.45 11.00
N ASP A 48 10.53 -6.03 11.62
CA ASP A 48 10.75 -4.63 12.02
C ASP A 48 11.31 -3.74 10.89
N THR A 49 11.51 -4.26 9.67
CA THR A 49 12.03 -3.47 8.52
C THR A 49 11.14 -2.26 8.22
N LYS A 50 9.82 -2.41 8.22
CA LYS A 50 8.89 -1.29 7.97
C LYS A 50 8.81 -0.33 9.17
N PRO A 51 8.66 -0.79 10.42
CA PRO A 51 8.73 0.08 11.59
C PRO A 51 9.97 0.97 11.64
N ARG A 52 11.13 0.46 11.28
CA ARG A 52 12.40 1.21 11.25
C ARG A 52 12.46 2.34 10.24
N GLN A 53 11.52 2.44 9.30
CA GLN A 53 11.39 3.60 8.40
C GLN A 53 10.91 4.86 9.12
N PHE A 54 10.41 4.73 10.34
CA PHE A 54 9.93 5.81 11.19
C PHE A 54 10.91 6.07 12.33
N VAL A 55 11.04 7.33 12.72
CA VAL A 55 12.00 7.72 13.79
C VAL A 55 11.66 7.05 15.11
N GLN A 56 10.37 6.93 15.38
CA GLN A 56 9.85 6.27 16.57
C GLN A 56 8.76 5.29 16.18
N HIS A 57 8.77 4.15 16.80
CA HIS A 57 7.72 3.15 16.65
C HIS A 57 7.57 2.34 17.94
N LEU A 58 6.42 1.74 18.07
CA LEU A 58 6.07 0.76 19.08
C LEU A 58 5.72 -0.53 18.37
N LEU A 59 6.32 -1.63 18.78
CA LEU A 59 6.03 -2.95 18.26
C LEU A 59 5.75 -3.88 19.44
N LEU A 60 4.50 -4.36 19.54
CA LEU A 60 4.02 -5.20 20.62
C LEU A 60 3.67 -6.59 20.11
N VAL A 61 3.98 -7.59 20.92
CA VAL A 61 3.60 -8.98 20.68
C VAL A 61 2.82 -9.55 21.85
N VAL A 62 1.96 -10.51 21.53
CA VAL A 62 1.40 -11.43 22.53
C VAL A 62 2.02 -12.80 22.26
N VAL A 63 2.62 -13.38 23.29
CA VAL A 63 3.24 -14.71 23.23
C VAL A 63 2.50 -15.68 24.14
N ASP A 64 2.43 -16.94 23.74
CA ASP A 64 1.90 -18.03 24.56
C ASP A 64 3.06 -18.76 25.24
N GLU A 65 3.23 -18.55 26.55
CA GLU A 65 4.29 -19.17 27.32
C GLU A 65 4.13 -20.69 27.43
N ARG A 66 2.89 -21.20 27.34
CA ARG A 66 2.59 -22.65 27.36
C ARG A 66 2.97 -23.33 26.06
N ALA A 67 3.08 -22.56 24.96
CA ALA A 67 3.45 -23.01 23.63
C ALA A 67 4.88 -22.56 23.26
N ASN A 68 5.84 -22.68 24.18
CA ASN A 68 7.24 -22.32 23.97
C ASN A 68 7.41 -20.88 23.46
N SER A 69 6.66 -19.94 24.04
CA SER A 69 6.65 -18.52 23.67
C SER A 69 6.30 -18.26 22.20
N ALA A 70 5.43 -19.09 21.63
CA ALA A 70 4.92 -18.88 20.27
C ALA A 70 4.21 -17.52 20.15
N VAL A 71 4.47 -16.80 19.07
CA VAL A 71 3.82 -15.50 18.82
C VAL A 71 2.36 -15.73 18.45
N ALA A 72 1.46 -15.35 19.34
CA ALA A 72 0.01 -15.44 19.18
C ALA A 72 -0.56 -14.21 18.43
N ALA A 73 0.03 -13.03 18.63
CA ALA A 73 -0.43 -11.81 17.96
C ALA A 73 0.66 -10.74 17.93
N VAL A 74 0.49 -9.75 17.06
CA VAL A 74 1.40 -8.60 16.90
C VAL A 74 0.62 -7.36 16.49
N VAL A 75 1.12 -6.19 16.87
CA VAL A 75 0.67 -4.87 16.38
C VAL A 75 1.84 -3.90 16.32
N VAL A 76 1.81 -2.98 15.37
CA VAL A 76 2.79 -1.91 15.23
C VAL A 76 2.08 -0.56 15.29
N MET A 77 2.71 0.41 15.95
CA MET A 77 2.38 1.83 15.85
C MET A 77 3.64 2.60 15.48
N ALA A 78 3.63 3.24 14.31
CA ALA A 78 4.66 4.20 13.91
C ALA A 78 4.25 5.62 14.32
N ILE A 79 5.21 6.42 14.75
CA ILE A 79 4.97 7.78 15.26
C ILE A 79 5.62 8.77 14.32
N LYS A 80 4.87 9.80 13.94
CA LYS A 80 5.35 10.90 13.10
C LYS A 80 4.69 12.21 13.47
N ASN A 81 5.34 13.33 13.15
CA ASN A 81 4.75 14.65 13.25
C ASN A 81 4.05 15.00 11.94
N ALA A 82 2.80 15.39 12.02
CA ALA A 82 1.99 15.72 10.85
C ALA A 82 1.05 16.89 11.17
N PHE A 83 0.60 17.58 10.13
CA PHE A 83 -0.42 18.62 10.30
C PHE A 83 -1.77 17.96 10.56
N VAL A 84 -2.50 18.48 11.53
CA VAL A 84 -3.90 18.16 11.81
C VAL A 84 -4.62 19.48 12.05
N HIS A 85 -5.59 19.79 11.20
CA HIS A 85 -6.30 21.10 11.24
C HIS A 85 -5.34 22.31 11.25
N GLY A 86 -4.25 22.21 10.47
CA GLY A 86 -3.25 23.28 10.35
C GLY A 86 -2.24 23.37 11.52
N VAL A 87 -2.34 22.53 12.53
CA VAL A 87 -1.41 22.46 13.67
C VAL A 87 -0.55 21.20 13.57
N VAL A 88 0.74 21.32 13.90
CA VAL A 88 1.63 20.16 13.96
C VAL A 88 1.31 19.33 15.21
N GLU A 89 0.88 18.12 14.97
CA GLU A 89 0.52 17.15 16.01
C GLU A 89 1.35 15.87 15.90
N ARG A 90 1.53 15.22 17.04
CA ARG A 90 2.15 13.90 17.11
C ARG A 90 1.11 12.84 16.80
N CYS A 91 1.26 12.17 15.66
CA CYS A 91 0.32 11.19 15.14
C CYS A 91 0.90 9.77 15.21
N GLY A 92 0.05 8.79 15.52
CA GLY A 92 0.38 7.37 15.51
C GLY A 92 -0.34 6.64 14.38
N PHE A 93 0.42 6.02 13.49
CA PHE A 93 -0.09 5.13 12.46
C PHE A 93 -0.08 3.69 12.97
N VAL A 94 -1.27 3.10 13.16
CA VAL A 94 -1.41 1.72 13.63
C VAL A 94 -1.56 0.78 12.45
N PHE A 95 -0.72 -0.23 12.38
CA PHE A 95 -0.71 -1.21 11.28
C PHE A 95 -0.26 -2.58 11.77
N ASP A 96 -0.37 -3.57 10.89
CA ASP A 96 0.02 -4.96 11.14
C ASP A 96 -0.58 -5.58 12.41
N LEU A 97 -1.81 -5.17 12.78
CA LEU A 97 -2.55 -5.90 13.81
C LEU A 97 -2.94 -7.29 13.26
N ARG A 98 -2.32 -8.31 13.80
CA ARG A 98 -2.52 -9.70 13.38
C ARG A 98 -2.69 -10.58 14.61
N VAL A 99 -3.64 -11.52 14.54
CA VAL A 99 -3.86 -12.54 15.56
C VAL A 99 -3.90 -13.89 14.86
N ALA A 100 -3.07 -14.82 15.30
CA ALA A 100 -3.03 -16.17 14.77
C ALA A 100 -4.40 -16.86 14.95
N GLU A 101 -4.78 -17.70 13.99
CA GLU A 101 -6.11 -18.29 13.92
C GLU A 101 -6.56 -18.99 15.23
N PRO A 102 -5.70 -19.80 15.90
CA PRO A 102 -6.08 -20.46 17.16
C PRO A 102 -6.39 -19.50 18.31
N TYR A 103 -5.89 -18.27 18.24
CA TYR A 103 -6.03 -17.24 19.29
C TYR A 103 -7.08 -16.18 18.95
N GLN A 104 -7.76 -16.28 17.82
CA GLN A 104 -8.82 -15.34 17.43
C GLN A 104 -10.04 -15.45 18.34
N ARG A 105 -10.83 -14.36 18.41
CA ARG A 105 -12.08 -14.26 19.23
C ARG A 105 -11.89 -14.38 20.75
N GLN A 106 -10.66 -14.31 21.24
CA GLN A 106 -10.32 -14.33 22.66
C GLN A 106 -10.02 -12.93 23.23
N GLY A 107 -10.40 -11.87 22.51
CA GLY A 107 -10.18 -10.48 22.96
C GLY A 107 -8.77 -9.92 22.76
N ILE A 108 -7.84 -10.71 22.23
CA ILE A 108 -6.41 -10.33 22.09
C ILE A 108 -6.23 -9.08 21.22
N GLY A 109 -6.93 -8.98 20.08
CA GLY A 109 -6.86 -7.78 19.25
C GLY A 109 -7.31 -6.51 19.98
N LYS A 110 -8.33 -6.63 20.85
CA LYS A 110 -8.80 -5.53 21.69
C LYS A 110 -7.80 -5.17 22.78
N ALA A 111 -7.13 -6.16 23.36
CA ALA A 111 -6.09 -5.94 24.36
C ALA A 111 -4.88 -5.22 23.75
N LEU A 112 -4.39 -5.66 22.57
CA LEU A 112 -3.29 -5.05 21.84
C LEU A 112 -3.60 -3.59 21.48
N THR A 113 -4.75 -3.31 20.88
CA THR A 113 -5.11 -1.93 20.52
C THR A 113 -5.30 -1.04 21.74
N GLY A 114 -5.84 -1.58 22.83
CA GLY A 114 -5.95 -0.86 24.10
C GLY A 114 -4.58 -0.52 24.72
N GLU A 115 -3.61 -1.42 24.60
CA GLU A 115 -2.24 -1.13 25.06
C GLU A 115 -1.54 -0.11 24.17
N VAL A 116 -1.72 -0.20 22.84
CA VAL A 116 -1.25 0.82 21.89
C VAL A 116 -1.79 2.20 22.29
N GLU A 117 -3.09 2.32 22.61
CA GLU A 117 -3.71 3.58 23.03
C GLU A 117 -3.10 4.11 24.32
N LYS A 118 -2.91 3.27 25.34
CA LYS A 118 -2.27 3.66 26.60
C LYS A 118 -0.85 4.19 26.38
N ARG A 119 -0.05 3.48 25.58
CA ARG A 119 1.31 3.90 25.26
C ARG A 119 1.33 5.15 24.38
N ALA A 120 0.39 5.30 23.45
CA ALA A 120 0.21 6.52 22.68
C ALA A 120 -0.02 7.74 23.56
N ILE A 121 -0.90 7.62 24.58
CA ILE A 121 -1.14 8.67 25.59
C ILE A 121 0.16 9.03 26.32
N SER A 122 0.88 8.03 26.82
CA SER A 122 2.09 8.26 27.64
C SER A 122 3.21 8.97 26.88
N ILE A 123 3.26 8.84 25.54
CA ILE A 123 4.27 9.49 24.70
C ILE A 123 3.74 10.72 23.97
N GLY A 124 2.55 11.22 24.32
CA GLY A 124 1.99 12.46 23.81
C GLY A 124 1.44 12.39 22.38
N VAL A 125 1.09 11.19 21.86
CA VAL A 125 0.36 11.05 20.62
C VAL A 125 -1.06 11.58 20.80
N ARG A 126 -1.53 12.43 19.87
CA ARG A 126 -2.86 13.07 19.91
C ARG A 126 -3.87 12.41 19.00
N TYR A 127 -3.42 11.87 17.90
CA TYR A 127 -4.25 11.21 16.89
C TYR A 127 -3.69 9.84 16.56
N LEU A 128 -4.55 8.85 16.61
CA LEU A 128 -4.28 7.52 16.03
C LEU A 128 -5.05 7.38 14.73
N TYR A 129 -4.43 6.78 13.74
CA TYR A 129 -5.09 6.46 12.49
C TYR A 129 -4.60 5.12 11.93
N LEU A 130 -5.42 4.52 11.10
CA LEU A 130 -5.12 3.26 10.42
C LEU A 130 -5.86 3.17 9.09
N SER A 131 -5.43 2.25 8.26
CA SER A 131 -6.11 1.88 7.02
C SER A 131 -6.52 0.42 7.05
N VAL A 132 -7.76 0.12 6.67
CA VAL A 132 -8.29 -1.25 6.63
C VAL A 132 -9.05 -1.50 5.34
N ASN A 133 -8.85 -2.68 4.75
CA ASN A 133 -9.59 -3.05 3.55
C ASN A 133 -11.10 -3.12 3.84
N ASN A 134 -11.93 -2.55 2.97
CA ASN A 134 -13.38 -2.50 3.14
C ASN A 134 -14.02 -3.90 3.24
N SER A 135 -13.39 -4.92 2.66
CA SER A 135 -13.82 -6.31 2.78
C SER A 135 -13.52 -6.93 4.15
N ASN A 136 -12.61 -6.35 4.94
CA ASN A 136 -12.23 -6.88 6.25
C ASN A 136 -13.24 -6.46 7.34
N LYS A 137 -14.42 -7.08 7.29
CA LYS A 137 -15.51 -6.79 8.23
C LYS A 137 -15.11 -7.02 9.69
N LYS A 138 -14.26 -8.03 9.97
CA LYS A 138 -13.81 -8.37 11.33
C LYS A 138 -12.98 -7.23 11.94
N ALA A 139 -11.99 -6.72 11.22
CA ALA A 139 -11.17 -5.60 11.70
C ALA A 139 -12.00 -4.32 11.86
N ARG A 140 -12.87 -4.01 10.89
CA ARG A 140 -13.76 -2.83 10.96
C ARG A 140 -14.67 -2.89 12.19
N SER A 141 -15.27 -4.03 12.50
CA SER A 141 -16.10 -4.23 13.69
C SER A 141 -15.27 -4.07 14.98
N LEU A 142 -14.05 -4.60 15.01
CA LEU A 142 -13.14 -4.43 16.14
C LEU A 142 -12.89 -2.94 16.42
N TYR A 143 -12.48 -2.18 15.42
CA TYR A 143 -12.17 -0.74 15.59
C TYR A 143 -13.40 0.06 15.96
N ALA A 144 -14.54 -0.16 15.31
CA ALA A 144 -15.79 0.50 15.67
C ALA A 144 -16.17 0.23 17.14
N SER A 145 -16.02 -1.00 17.64
CA SER A 145 -16.33 -1.36 19.04
C SER A 145 -15.42 -0.68 20.06
N GLN A 146 -14.30 -0.12 19.63
CA GLN A 146 -13.32 0.60 20.45
C GLN A 146 -13.40 2.13 20.29
N GLY A 147 -14.44 2.64 19.63
CA GLY A 147 -14.65 4.06 19.45
C GLY A 147 -13.81 4.70 18.34
N TRP A 148 -13.26 3.89 17.44
CA TRP A 148 -12.66 4.43 16.21
C TRP A 148 -13.76 4.81 15.23
N THR A 149 -13.56 5.92 14.52
CA THR A 149 -14.48 6.44 13.51
C THR A 149 -13.86 6.36 12.12
N GLN A 150 -14.68 6.04 11.12
CA GLN A 150 -14.25 6.08 9.74
C GLN A 150 -14.25 7.53 9.25
N ALA A 151 -13.07 8.06 8.89
CA ALA A 151 -12.93 9.43 8.38
C ALA A 151 -13.16 9.50 6.88
N SER A 152 -12.60 8.59 6.09
CA SER A 152 -12.73 8.58 4.63
C SER A 152 -12.66 7.19 4.04
N SER A 153 -12.95 7.08 2.75
CA SER A 153 -12.67 5.89 1.94
C SER A 153 -11.58 6.21 0.93
N ARG A 154 -10.61 5.32 0.81
CA ARG A 154 -9.50 5.48 -0.12
C ARG A 154 -9.54 4.45 -1.22
N SER A 155 -9.15 4.88 -2.41
CA SER A 155 -9.02 4.06 -3.60
C SER A 155 -7.57 3.67 -3.82
N LEU A 156 -7.31 2.38 -3.87
CA LEU A 156 -6.04 1.82 -4.29
C LEU A 156 -6.09 1.56 -5.79
N LEU A 157 -5.44 2.43 -6.54
CA LEU A 157 -5.33 2.29 -7.99
C LEU A 157 -4.11 1.46 -8.33
N PHE A 158 -4.35 0.33 -8.96
CA PHE A 158 -3.31 -0.58 -9.45
C PHE A 158 -3.16 -0.43 -10.94
N LYS A 159 -1.96 -0.13 -11.42
CA LYS A 159 -1.64 -0.15 -12.84
C LYS A 159 -0.52 -1.16 -13.10
N VAL A 160 -0.78 -2.07 -14.00
CA VAL A 160 0.19 -3.07 -14.45
C VAL A 160 1.02 -2.47 -15.61
N LEU A 161 2.35 -2.60 -15.52
CA LEU A 161 3.32 -1.94 -16.40
C LEU A 161 3.87 -2.90 -17.48
N ILE A 162 3.01 -3.75 -18.06
CA ILE A 162 3.42 -4.73 -19.07
C ILE A 162 3.82 -4.07 -20.39
N SER A 163 3.05 -3.05 -20.81
CA SER A 163 3.28 -2.29 -22.03
C SER A 163 3.53 -0.83 -21.73
N GLN A 164 4.09 -0.11 -22.72
CA GLN A 164 4.15 1.34 -22.59
C GLN A 164 2.75 1.90 -22.36
N PRO A 165 2.59 2.84 -21.42
CA PRO A 165 1.32 3.52 -21.25
C PRO A 165 0.95 4.16 -22.60
N ARG A 166 -0.33 4.01 -23.00
CA ARG A 166 -0.84 4.68 -24.17
C ARG A 166 -0.57 6.16 -24.01
N LYS A 167 0.21 6.73 -24.93
CA LYS A 167 0.50 8.17 -24.91
C LYS A 167 -0.82 8.88 -25.11
N ASP A 168 -1.28 9.59 -24.10
CA ASP A 168 -2.40 10.52 -24.23
C ASP A 168 -1.85 11.72 -25.00
N ALA A 169 -2.15 11.79 -26.30
CA ALA A 169 -1.60 12.81 -27.19
C ALA A 169 -1.93 14.24 -26.69
N ALA A 170 -3.15 14.45 -26.15
CA ALA A 170 -3.54 15.74 -25.61
C ALA A 170 -2.77 16.09 -24.33
N ALA A 171 -2.50 15.10 -23.48
CA ALA A 171 -1.71 15.32 -22.27
C ALA A 171 -0.22 15.60 -22.58
N LEU A 172 0.34 14.90 -23.57
CA LEU A 172 1.70 15.13 -24.05
C LEU A 172 1.83 16.51 -24.72
N GLU A 173 0.85 16.92 -25.53
CA GLU A 173 0.83 18.23 -26.15
C GLU A 173 0.76 19.35 -25.08
N ALA A 174 -0.14 19.20 -24.08
CA ALA A 174 -0.26 20.15 -22.99
C ALA A 174 1.07 20.30 -22.20
N ALA A 175 1.75 19.19 -21.92
CA ALA A 175 3.04 19.22 -21.24
C ALA A 175 4.17 19.75 -22.12
N SER A 176 4.17 19.45 -23.44
CA SER A 176 5.22 19.88 -24.37
C SER A 176 5.31 21.40 -24.51
N LYS A 177 4.16 22.09 -24.45
CA LYS A 177 4.08 23.58 -24.49
C LYS A 177 4.80 24.21 -23.27
N GLY A 178 4.85 23.51 -22.12
CA GLY A 178 5.55 23.95 -20.91
C GLY A 178 6.95 23.34 -20.72
N GLY A 179 7.55 22.79 -21.78
CA GLY A 179 8.89 22.18 -21.71
C GLY A 179 8.91 20.67 -21.43
N GLY A 180 7.76 20.02 -21.41
CA GLY A 180 7.64 18.57 -21.22
C GLY A 180 7.51 18.17 -19.75
N VAL A 181 7.75 16.87 -19.49
CA VAL A 181 7.82 16.32 -18.12
C VAL A 181 9.29 16.28 -17.73
N LEU A 182 9.62 16.98 -16.64
CA LEU A 182 10.98 17.13 -16.16
C LEU A 182 11.17 16.46 -14.81
N LYS A 183 12.35 15.88 -14.57
CA LYS A 183 12.74 15.42 -13.24
C LYS A 183 13.11 16.62 -12.39
N MET A 184 12.46 16.74 -11.24
CA MET A 184 12.68 17.85 -10.32
C MET A 184 13.90 17.56 -9.42
N GLU A 185 14.67 18.58 -9.14
CA GLU A 185 15.71 18.54 -8.12
C GLU A 185 15.09 18.25 -6.75
N ARG A 186 15.76 17.42 -5.94
CA ARG A 186 15.25 16.95 -4.65
C ARG A 186 14.87 18.10 -3.69
N GLY A 187 15.69 19.15 -3.60
CA GLY A 187 15.41 20.30 -2.74
C GLY A 187 14.12 21.03 -3.15
N LYS A 188 13.91 21.21 -4.45
CA LYS A 188 12.68 21.82 -5.00
C LYS A 188 11.47 20.92 -4.79
N ALA A 189 11.63 19.60 -4.96
CA ALA A 189 10.57 18.63 -4.71
C ALA A 189 10.15 18.61 -3.23
N LEU A 190 11.12 18.72 -2.31
CA LEU A 190 10.90 18.84 -0.89
C LEU A 190 10.10 20.10 -0.54
N ALA A 191 10.53 21.25 -1.05
CA ALA A 191 9.85 22.53 -0.83
C ALA A 191 8.40 22.49 -1.33
N LEU A 192 8.19 22.00 -2.56
CA LEU A 192 6.86 21.86 -3.17
C LEU A 192 5.95 20.96 -2.36
N ALA A 193 6.43 19.77 -1.95
CA ALA A 193 5.63 18.84 -1.16
C ALA A 193 5.30 19.43 0.22
N THR A 194 6.27 20.05 0.89
CA THR A 194 6.06 20.67 2.20
C THR A 194 5.00 21.76 2.13
N GLU A 195 5.10 22.65 1.16
CA GLU A 195 4.12 23.73 0.97
C GLU A 195 2.72 23.19 0.63
N HIS A 196 2.66 22.26 -0.32
CA HIS A 196 1.37 21.73 -0.79
C HIS A 196 0.61 20.97 0.30
N PHE A 197 1.31 20.21 1.15
CA PHE A 197 0.69 19.37 2.17
C PHE A 197 0.62 20.00 3.56
N ALA A 198 1.24 21.16 3.79
CA ALA A 198 1.15 21.87 5.08
C ALA A 198 -0.29 22.24 5.50
N ARG A 199 -1.21 22.34 4.53
CA ARG A 199 -2.63 22.65 4.76
C ARG A 199 -3.54 21.42 4.79
N ARG A 200 -2.99 20.23 4.59
CA ARG A 200 -3.77 18.98 4.55
C ARG A 200 -3.55 18.20 5.84
N ASP A 201 -4.61 17.59 6.32
CA ASP A 201 -4.50 16.68 7.46
C ASP A 201 -3.57 15.51 7.15
N LEU A 202 -2.80 15.11 8.14
CA LEU A 202 -1.70 14.16 8.05
C LEU A 202 -0.59 14.56 7.06
N GLY A 203 -0.61 15.80 6.52
CA GLY A 203 0.51 16.36 5.77
C GLY A 203 1.77 16.33 6.61
N LEU A 204 2.87 15.82 6.05
CA LEU A 204 4.11 15.67 6.80
C LEU A 204 4.76 17.04 7.04
N THR A 205 5.44 17.18 8.16
CA THR A 205 6.32 18.34 8.40
C THR A 205 7.52 18.31 7.44
N ALA A 206 8.18 19.44 7.27
CA ALA A 206 9.40 19.54 6.44
C ALA A 206 10.44 18.48 6.82
N ALA A 207 10.67 18.28 8.15
CA ALA A 207 11.61 17.29 8.66
C ALA A 207 11.22 15.85 8.31
N GLU A 208 9.93 15.53 8.31
CA GLU A 208 9.43 14.20 7.92
C GLU A 208 9.54 13.99 6.39
N PHE A 209 9.21 15.00 5.58
CA PHE A 209 9.43 14.95 4.14
C PHE A 209 10.91 14.86 3.78
N GLU A 210 11.79 15.56 4.49
CA GLU A 210 13.23 15.48 4.29
C GLU A 210 13.73 14.03 4.49
N ARG A 211 13.31 13.36 5.57
CA ARG A 211 13.64 11.95 5.81
C ARG A 211 13.07 11.03 4.73
N LEU A 212 11.84 11.28 4.32
CA LEU A 212 11.19 10.49 3.28
C LEU A 212 11.97 10.62 1.95
N PHE A 213 12.34 11.83 1.57
CA PHE A 213 13.07 12.10 0.33
C PHE A 213 14.57 11.76 0.44
N ALA A 214 15.12 11.63 1.68
CA ALA A 214 16.47 11.13 1.93
C ALA A 214 16.57 9.61 1.85
N SER A 215 15.45 8.90 1.96
CA SER A 215 15.42 7.45 1.94
C SER A 215 15.88 6.88 0.59
N GLU A 216 16.57 5.74 0.62
CA GLU A 216 16.92 4.98 -0.58
C GLU A 216 15.70 4.49 -1.39
N SER A 217 14.52 4.50 -0.79
CA SER A 217 13.26 4.16 -1.46
C SER A 217 12.73 5.29 -2.34
N TYR A 218 13.15 6.53 -2.14
CA TYR A 218 12.75 7.65 -2.98
C TYR A 218 13.50 7.63 -4.31
N LEU A 219 12.76 7.57 -5.43
CA LEU A 219 13.32 7.43 -6.77
C LEU A 219 13.35 8.75 -7.55
N GLY A 220 12.53 9.71 -7.15
CA GLY A 220 12.47 11.03 -7.76
C GLY A 220 11.06 11.61 -7.79
N THR A 221 10.99 12.88 -8.18
CA THR A 221 9.75 13.61 -8.45
C THR A 221 9.81 14.13 -9.87
N TRP A 222 8.73 14.00 -10.62
CA TRP A 222 8.58 14.54 -11.97
C TRP A 222 7.49 15.59 -11.97
N VAL A 223 7.69 16.62 -12.77
CA VAL A 223 6.81 17.79 -12.84
C VAL A 223 6.57 18.19 -14.30
N ALA A 224 5.37 18.68 -14.57
CA ALA A 224 5.03 19.38 -15.80
C ALA A 224 4.35 20.70 -15.49
N TYR A 225 4.58 21.67 -16.36
CA TYR A 225 4.00 23.01 -16.31
C TYR A 225 3.24 23.31 -17.61
N ASP A 226 2.31 24.27 -17.56
CA ASP A 226 1.77 24.90 -18.77
C ASP A 226 2.20 26.37 -18.85
N GLU A 227 1.93 26.99 -19.99
CA GLU A 227 2.22 28.41 -20.21
C GLU A 227 1.44 29.37 -19.29
N ALA A 228 0.31 28.90 -18.74
CA ALA A 228 -0.56 29.65 -17.82
C ALA A 228 -0.15 29.50 -16.35
N GLY A 229 0.98 28.80 -16.06
CA GLY A 229 1.49 28.59 -14.72
C GLY A 229 0.77 27.48 -13.95
N SER A 230 -0.05 26.63 -14.61
CA SER A 230 -0.54 25.41 -13.98
C SER A 230 0.59 24.39 -13.85
N GLN A 231 0.55 23.63 -12.78
CA GLN A 231 1.58 22.66 -12.43
C GLN A 231 0.97 21.34 -11.97
N ALA A 232 1.64 20.26 -12.34
CA ALA A 232 1.39 18.94 -11.76
C ALA A 232 2.71 18.23 -11.48
N ALA A 233 2.85 17.65 -10.30
CA ALA A 233 4.01 16.87 -9.90
C ALA A 233 3.60 15.58 -9.22
N LEU A 234 4.44 14.53 -9.36
CA LEU A 234 4.21 13.22 -8.77
C LEU A 234 5.55 12.58 -8.42
N SER A 235 5.62 12.03 -7.23
CA SER A 235 6.82 11.36 -6.72
C SER A 235 6.72 9.84 -6.86
N LEU A 236 7.85 9.16 -7.01
CA LEU A 236 7.96 7.71 -7.12
C LEU A 236 8.75 7.13 -5.94
N TRP A 237 8.23 6.05 -5.38
CA TRP A 237 8.77 5.34 -4.22
C TRP A 237 8.97 3.84 -4.51
N ASP A 238 10.10 3.29 -4.09
CA ASP A 238 10.41 1.85 -4.17
C ASP A 238 9.93 1.10 -2.92
N GLY A 239 8.71 0.61 -2.93
CA GLY A 239 8.18 -0.21 -1.84
C GLY A 239 8.84 -1.59 -1.71
N SER A 240 9.58 -2.05 -2.73
CA SER A 240 10.28 -3.34 -2.68
C SER A 240 11.47 -3.36 -1.72
N LYS A 241 11.92 -2.20 -1.29
CA LYS A 241 12.94 -2.05 -0.24
C LYS A 241 12.42 -2.46 1.14
N ILE A 242 11.10 -2.34 1.35
CA ILE A 242 10.45 -2.53 2.65
C ILE A 242 9.69 -3.84 2.69
N THR A 243 8.97 -4.18 1.61
CA THR A 243 8.09 -5.35 1.59
C THR A 243 8.36 -6.23 0.39
N THR A 244 8.16 -7.54 0.58
CA THR A 244 8.21 -8.56 -0.47
C THR A 244 6.81 -9.12 -0.72
N PHE A 245 6.62 -9.66 -1.90
CA PHE A 245 5.38 -10.30 -2.32
C PHE A 245 5.67 -11.76 -2.59
N THR A 246 5.19 -12.65 -1.73
CA THR A 246 5.41 -14.08 -1.83
C THR A 246 4.13 -14.77 -2.30
N PRO A 247 4.10 -15.33 -3.53
CA PRO A 247 2.93 -16.06 -4.00
C PRO A 247 2.74 -17.36 -3.19
N ILE A 248 1.50 -17.61 -2.74
CA ILE A 248 1.16 -18.76 -1.88
C ILE A 248 0.67 -19.94 -2.73
N ASN A 249 -0.05 -19.70 -3.81
CA ASN A 249 -0.71 -20.72 -4.62
C ASN A 249 -0.15 -20.90 -6.03
N LEU A 250 1.13 -20.62 -6.24
CA LEU A 250 1.81 -21.02 -7.47
C LEU A 250 2.04 -22.53 -7.47
N PHE A 251 1.56 -23.21 -8.52
CA PHE A 251 1.82 -24.64 -8.71
C PHE A 251 3.33 -24.93 -8.65
N LEU A 252 3.73 -25.95 -7.89
CA LEU A 252 5.11 -26.39 -7.76
C LEU A 252 5.89 -26.50 -9.10
N PRO A 253 5.31 -27.03 -10.20
CA PRO A 253 5.99 -27.04 -11.50
C PRO A 253 6.34 -25.64 -12.01
N MET A 254 5.49 -24.62 -11.74
CA MET A 254 5.75 -23.25 -12.18
C MET A 254 6.86 -22.57 -11.37
N ALA A 255 7.02 -22.92 -10.09
CA ALA A 255 8.14 -22.42 -9.29
C ALA A 255 9.49 -22.99 -9.78
N TRP A 256 9.49 -24.18 -10.36
CA TRP A 256 10.66 -24.79 -10.96
C TRP A 256 11.01 -24.15 -12.31
N TRP A 257 10.00 -23.92 -13.16
CA TRP A 257 10.12 -23.20 -14.43
C TRP A 257 10.53 -21.72 -14.24
N ALA A 258 10.23 -21.14 -13.08
CA ALA A 258 10.64 -19.78 -12.72
C ALA A 258 12.15 -19.58 -12.68
N ARG A 259 12.89 -20.64 -12.45
CA ARG A 259 14.36 -20.61 -12.42
C ARG A 259 14.98 -20.75 -13.80
N LEU A 260 14.17 -21.07 -14.82
CA LEU A 260 14.58 -21.16 -16.21
C LEU A 260 14.26 -19.85 -16.95
N SER A 261 14.98 -19.50 -18.00
CA SER A 261 14.89 -18.22 -18.71
C SER A 261 13.49 -17.91 -19.26
N PRO A 262 13.12 -16.64 -19.56
CA PRO A 262 11.78 -16.23 -20.01
C PRO A 262 11.36 -16.84 -21.36
N LEU A 263 12.31 -17.25 -22.22
CA LEU A 263 12.03 -17.85 -23.52
C LEU A 263 11.14 -19.11 -23.45
N PRO A 264 11.39 -20.08 -22.55
CA PRO A 264 10.54 -21.26 -22.41
C PRO A 264 9.10 -20.95 -22.01
N SER A 265 8.87 -19.87 -21.23
CA SER A 265 7.51 -19.49 -20.81
C SER A 265 6.68 -18.94 -21.98
N LEU A 266 7.30 -18.19 -22.87
CA LEU A 266 6.65 -17.67 -24.09
C LEU A 266 6.37 -18.81 -25.09
N LEU A 267 7.30 -19.74 -25.27
CA LEU A 267 7.13 -20.93 -26.11
C LEU A 267 6.06 -21.86 -25.51
N ALA A 268 6.01 -22.05 -24.21
CA ALA A 268 4.97 -22.81 -23.54
C ALA A 268 3.59 -22.15 -23.65
N ALA A 269 3.50 -20.81 -23.58
CA ALA A 269 2.26 -20.08 -23.78
C ALA A 269 1.76 -20.18 -25.23
N ALA A 270 2.66 -20.06 -26.20
CA ALA A 270 2.35 -20.23 -27.62
C ALA A 270 1.94 -21.69 -27.94
N GLY A 271 2.64 -22.67 -27.37
CA GLY A 271 2.29 -24.09 -27.46
C GLY A 271 0.94 -24.42 -26.84
N ALA A 272 0.66 -23.85 -25.63
CA ALA A 272 -0.64 -24.00 -24.96
C ALA A 272 -1.79 -23.39 -25.78
N ALA A 273 -1.56 -22.24 -26.43
CA ALA A 273 -2.55 -21.61 -27.31
C ALA A 273 -2.81 -22.46 -28.58
N GLY A 274 -1.77 -23.07 -29.13
CA GLY A 274 -1.89 -24.02 -30.26
C GLY A 274 -2.67 -25.28 -29.89
N VAL A 275 -2.36 -25.89 -28.75
CA VAL A 275 -3.08 -27.06 -28.21
C VAL A 275 -4.53 -26.72 -27.91
N ALA A 276 -4.79 -25.54 -27.29
CA ALA A 276 -6.13 -25.05 -27.00
C ALA A 276 -6.96 -24.88 -28.28
N SER A 277 -6.36 -24.32 -29.35
CA SER A 277 -7.01 -24.17 -30.65
C SER A 277 -7.34 -25.52 -31.29
N ALA A 278 -6.43 -26.50 -31.19
CA ALA A 278 -6.67 -27.86 -31.70
C ALA A 278 -7.77 -28.58 -30.92
N LEU A 279 -7.77 -28.49 -29.58
CA LEU A 279 -8.79 -29.05 -28.69
C LEU A 279 -10.15 -28.41 -28.91
N LEU A 280 -10.24 -27.11 -29.14
CA LEU A 280 -11.48 -26.40 -29.47
C LEU A 280 -12.10 -26.89 -30.81
N ARG A 281 -11.27 -27.19 -31.83
CA ARG A 281 -11.73 -27.71 -33.09
C ARG A 281 -12.22 -29.14 -32.98
N ALA A 282 -11.69 -29.93 -32.06
CA ALA A 282 -12.06 -31.35 -31.85
C ALA A 282 -13.18 -31.55 -30.80
N ALA A 283 -13.60 -30.49 -30.08
CA ALA A 283 -14.51 -30.59 -28.99
C ALA A 283 -15.97 -30.86 -29.43
N PRO A 284 -16.63 -31.89 -28.90
CA PRO A 284 -17.92 -32.38 -29.41
C PRO A 284 -19.14 -31.55 -28.99
N GLY A 285 -18.98 -30.43 -28.26
CA GLY A 285 -20.12 -29.61 -27.84
C GLY A 285 -19.77 -28.33 -27.11
N PRO A 286 -20.73 -27.38 -26.97
CA PRO A 286 -20.48 -26.03 -26.46
C PRO A 286 -20.03 -26.02 -24.98
N LEU A 287 -20.44 -26.97 -24.17
CA LEU A 287 -20.01 -27.09 -22.75
C LEU A 287 -18.53 -27.46 -22.65
N VAL A 288 -18.06 -28.39 -23.50
CA VAL A 288 -16.64 -28.79 -23.52
C VAL A 288 -15.79 -27.64 -24.07
N GLN A 289 -16.28 -26.94 -25.09
CA GLN A 289 -15.60 -25.76 -25.63
C GLN A 289 -15.47 -24.65 -24.56
N SER A 290 -16.54 -24.38 -23.82
CA SER A 290 -16.53 -23.39 -22.73
C SER A 290 -15.56 -23.78 -21.62
N ALA A 291 -15.49 -25.07 -21.24
CA ALA A 291 -14.54 -25.57 -20.24
C ALA A 291 -13.08 -25.44 -20.71
N ILE A 292 -12.81 -25.72 -21.99
CA ILE A 292 -11.47 -25.55 -22.59
C ILE A 292 -11.08 -24.09 -22.60
N VAL A 293 -11.98 -23.17 -23.01
CA VAL A 293 -11.71 -21.72 -23.00
C VAL A 293 -11.43 -21.23 -21.61
N ALA A 294 -12.26 -21.64 -20.63
CA ALA A 294 -12.04 -21.28 -19.22
C ALA A 294 -10.70 -21.80 -18.69
N GLY A 295 -10.35 -23.06 -18.98
CA GLY A 295 -9.07 -23.66 -18.58
C GLY A 295 -7.86 -22.95 -19.21
N CYS A 296 -7.93 -22.61 -20.51
CA CYS A 296 -6.87 -21.89 -21.21
C CYS A 296 -6.73 -20.44 -20.72
N THR A 297 -7.85 -19.78 -20.42
CA THR A 297 -7.84 -18.43 -19.81
C THR A 297 -7.21 -18.45 -18.44
N LEU A 298 -7.56 -19.43 -17.60
CA LEU A 298 -6.95 -19.63 -16.28
C LEU A 298 -5.45 -19.88 -16.37
N LEU A 299 -5.02 -20.72 -17.28
CA LEU A 299 -3.59 -21.00 -17.52
C LEU A 299 -2.87 -19.76 -18.04
N GLY A 300 -3.45 -19.04 -19.00
CA GLY A 300 -2.91 -17.80 -19.54
C GLY A 300 -2.75 -16.72 -18.46
N VAL A 301 -3.75 -16.53 -17.61
CA VAL A 301 -3.67 -15.59 -16.47
C VAL A 301 -2.54 -15.99 -15.51
N ARG A 302 -2.37 -17.27 -15.22
CA ARG A 302 -1.29 -17.76 -14.35
C ARG A 302 0.10 -17.57 -14.97
N VAL A 303 0.24 -17.86 -16.26
CA VAL A 303 1.51 -17.66 -16.98
C VAL A 303 1.88 -16.19 -17.03
N VAL A 304 0.93 -15.29 -17.35
CA VAL A 304 1.17 -13.85 -17.37
C VAL A 304 1.52 -13.33 -15.98
N SER A 305 0.81 -13.76 -14.95
CA SER A 305 1.08 -13.35 -13.58
C SER A 305 2.44 -13.82 -13.10
N PHE A 306 2.83 -15.02 -13.48
CA PHE A 306 4.15 -15.58 -13.23
C PHE A 306 5.25 -14.82 -13.97
N TRP A 307 5.05 -14.53 -15.27
CA TRP A 307 5.97 -13.74 -16.06
C TRP A 307 6.16 -12.33 -15.49
N LEU A 308 5.08 -11.69 -15.05
CA LEU A 308 5.12 -10.39 -14.36
C LEU A 308 5.93 -10.46 -13.08
N TRP A 309 5.71 -11.48 -12.25
CA TRP A 309 6.45 -11.72 -11.02
C TRP A 309 7.94 -11.99 -11.30
N TRP A 310 8.26 -12.80 -12.32
CA TRP A 310 9.62 -13.13 -12.70
C TRP A 310 10.39 -11.92 -13.24
N ASN A 311 9.76 -11.13 -14.09
CA ASN A 311 10.39 -9.97 -14.70
C ASN A 311 10.47 -8.77 -13.76
N SER A 312 9.72 -8.74 -12.66
CA SER A 312 9.83 -7.71 -11.67
C SER A 312 10.94 -8.03 -10.66
N ARG A 313 12.19 -7.90 -11.06
CA ARG A 313 13.35 -8.10 -10.17
C ARG A 313 13.29 -7.23 -8.91
N LYS A 314 12.49 -6.16 -8.91
CA LYS A 314 12.26 -5.23 -7.79
C LYS A 314 10.90 -5.41 -7.12
N GLY A 315 10.12 -6.44 -7.47
CA GLY A 315 8.80 -6.69 -6.87
C GLY A 315 7.67 -5.85 -7.48
N PHE A 316 6.44 -6.06 -6.98
CA PHE A 316 5.21 -5.48 -7.52
C PHE A 316 4.90 -4.05 -7.02
N ARG A 317 5.88 -3.29 -6.48
CA ARG A 317 5.53 -2.15 -5.64
C ARG A 317 6.32 -0.87 -5.89
N ALA A 318 6.22 -0.34 -7.11
CA ALA A 318 6.38 1.09 -7.27
C ALA A 318 5.14 1.79 -6.68
N ARG A 319 5.33 2.85 -5.90
CA ARG A 319 4.27 3.68 -5.36
C ARG A 319 4.43 5.09 -5.88
N ALA A 320 3.39 5.61 -6.52
CA ALA A 320 3.31 7.02 -6.80
C ALA A 320 2.67 7.74 -5.61
N PHE A 321 3.26 8.81 -5.14
CA PHE A 321 2.84 9.53 -3.95
C PHE A 321 3.10 11.03 -4.07
N ALA A 322 2.62 11.81 -3.11
CA ALA A 322 2.73 13.25 -3.04
C ALA A 322 2.34 13.96 -4.34
N PRO A 323 1.10 13.73 -4.85
CA PRO A 323 0.63 14.47 -6.01
C PRO A 323 0.43 15.94 -5.64
N CYS A 324 1.22 16.83 -6.24
CA CYS A 324 1.12 18.27 -6.06
C CYS A 324 0.55 18.87 -7.33
N VAL A 325 -0.54 19.61 -7.21
CA VAL A 325 -1.23 20.25 -8.34
C VAL A 325 -1.56 21.70 -8.03
N SER A 326 -1.44 22.57 -9.04
CA SER A 326 -1.85 23.96 -8.96
C SER A 326 -2.34 24.48 -10.31
N GLY A 327 -3.18 25.50 -10.30
CA GLY A 327 -3.75 26.14 -11.49
C GLY A 327 -4.91 25.35 -12.12
N PRO A 328 -5.65 25.97 -13.04
CA PRO A 328 -6.92 25.40 -13.55
C PRO A 328 -6.74 24.23 -14.52
N LYS A 329 -5.59 24.11 -15.18
CA LYS A 329 -5.31 23.09 -16.22
C LYS A 329 -4.41 21.95 -15.74
N TRP A 330 -4.38 21.67 -14.45
CA TRP A 330 -3.51 20.64 -13.89
C TRP A 330 -3.83 19.20 -14.36
N LYS A 331 -5.10 18.90 -14.73
CA LYS A 331 -5.53 17.53 -15.06
C LYS A 331 -4.78 16.91 -16.27
N PRO A 332 -4.65 17.57 -17.43
CA PRO A 332 -3.84 17.05 -18.53
C PRO A 332 -2.36 16.93 -18.16
N LEU A 333 -1.80 17.87 -17.39
CA LEU A 333 -0.43 17.81 -16.92
C LEU A 333 -0.20 16.59 -16.01
N MET A 334 -1.10 16.33 -15.07
CA MET A 334 -1.02 15.15 -14.18
C MET A 334 -1.10 13.84 -14.97
N ARG A 335 -1.91 13.76 -16.02
CA ARG A 335 -1.92 12.58 -16.90
C ARG A 335 -0.58 12.36 -17.60
N ALA A 336 0.03 13.42 -18.09
CA ALA A 336 1.36 13.37 -18.70
C ALA A 336 2.43 12.93 -17.68
N VAL A 337 2.47 13.56 -16.52
CA VAL A 337 3.40 13.19 -15.43
C VAL A 337 3.19 11.74 -14.99
N HIS A 338 1.95 11.33 -14.77
CA HIS A 338 1.64 9.94 -14.38
C HIS A 338 2.07 8.93 -15.45
N ALA A 339 1.84 9.23 -16.74
CA ALA A 339 2.30 8.36 -17.83
C ALA A 339 3.83 8.24 -17.87
N HIS A 340 4.53 9.36 -17.64
CA HIS A 340 5.99 9.39 -17.55
C HIS A 340 6.51 8.60 -16.36
N VAL A 341 5.95 8.80 -15.16
CA VAL A 341 6.29 8.07 -13.94
C VAL A 341 6.05 6.55 -14.09
N CYS A 342 4.99 6.15 -14.83
CA CYS A 342 4.76 4.76 -15.17
C CYS A 342 5.87 4.19 -16.09
N THR A 343 6.39 5.00 -17.02
CA THR A 343 7.51 4.60 -17.90
C THR A 343 8.78 4.43 -17.08
N GLU A 344 9.12 5.40 -16.26
CA GLU A 344 10.27 5.35 -15.34
C GLU A 344 10.20 4.12 -14.41
N ALA A 345 9.05 3.89 -13.78
CA ALA A 345 8.85 2.73 -12.92
C ALA A 345 9.10 1.41 -13.68
N ARG A 346 8.64 1.31 -14.94
CA ARG A 346 8.85 0.14 -15.79
C ARG A 346 10.33 -0.04 -16.15
N GLU A 347 11.03 1.04 -16.52
CA GLU A 347 12.46 1.00 -16.85
C GLU A 347 13.31 0.62 -15.63
N LEU A 348 12.89 1.02 -14.46
CA LEU A 348 13.49 0.59 -13.19
C LEU A 348 13.17 -0.88 -12.82
N GLY A 349 12.36 -1.58 -13.62
CA GLY A 349 12.05 -3.00 -13.46
C GLY A 349 10.86 -3.31 -12.56
N PHE A 350 9.96 -2.34 -12.32
CA PHE A 350 8.71 -2.61 -11.59
C PHE A 350 7.63 -3.17 -12.51
N ALA A 351 6.89 -4.15 -12.04
CA ALA A 351 5.76 -4.73 -12.78
C ALA A 351 4.45 -3.96 -12.57
N THR A 352 4.34 -3.23 -11.47
CA THR A 352 3.13 -2.47 -11.14
C THR A 352 3.48 -1.16 -10.47
N ILE A 353 2.60 -0.17 -10.64
CA ILE A 353 2.59 1.07 -9.86
C ILE A 353 1.26 1.19 -9.10
N VAL A 354 1.34 1.67 -7.88
CA VAL A 354 0.19 1.84 -6.99
C VAL A 354 0.06 3.30 -6.61
N ILE A 355 -1.15 3.83 -6.70
CA ILE A 355 -1.53 5.13 -6.16
C ILE A 355 -2.61 4.90 -5.11
N ASN A 356 -2.46 5.50 -3.95
CA ASN A 356 -3.46 5.47 -2.90
C ASN A 356 -3.94 6.89 -2.60
N GLU A 357 -5.20 7.17 -2.94
CA GLU A 357 -5.80 8.50 -2.82
C GLU A 357 -7.23 8.39 -2.31
N ASP A 358 -7.76 9.51 -1.81
CA ASP A 358 -9.17 9.60 -1.44
C ASP A 358 -10.07 9.24 -2.61
N SER A 359 -11.10 8.44 -2.37
CA SER A 359 -11.98 7.92 -3.41
C SER A 359 -12.78 9.04 -4.12
N ALA A 360 -12.97 10.17 -3.46
CA ALA A 360 -13.63 11.34 -4.01
C ALA A 360 -12.67 12.29 -4.73
N SER A 361 -11.36 12.04 -4.67
CA SER A 361 -10.34 12.90 -5.28
C SER A 361 -10.47 12.93 -6.80
N GLU A 362 -10.43 14.12 -7.37
CA GLU A 362 -10.36 14.32 -8.83
C GLU A 362 -9.10 13.67 -9.44
N LEU A 363 -8.04 13.47 -8.65
CA LEU A 363 -6.84 12.76 -9.05
C LEU A 363 -7.15 11.31 -9.41
N VAL A 364 -8.00 10.62 -8.62
CA VAL A 364 -8.44 9.24 -8.91
C VAL A 364 -9.13 9.17 -10.26
N ALA A 365 -10.02 10.12 -10.56
CA ALA A 365 -10.68 10.21 -11.86
C ALA A 365 -9.69 10.52 -12.99
N CYS A 366 -8.68 11.35 -12.72
CA CYS A 366 -7.69 11.79 -13.70
C CYS A 366 -6.76 10.65 -14.13
N VAL A 367 -6.22 9.85 -13.19
CA VAL A 367 -5.20 8.81 -13.44
C VAL A 367 -5.78 7.40 -13.58
N GLY A 368 -6.99 7.19 -13.09
CA GLY A 368 -7.66 5.88 -13.06
C GLY A 368 -8.23 5.41 -14.41
N GLY A 369 -8.22 6.25 -15.45
CA GLY A 369 -8.68 5.88 -16.79
C GLY A 369 -10.16 5.51 -16.87
N GLY A 370 -11.02 6.03 -15.97
CA GLY A 370 -12.47 5.76 -15.95
C GLY A 370 -12.89 4.39 -15.43
N GLY A 371 -11.94 3.53 -15.04
CA GLY A 371 -12.23 2.25 -14.41
C GLY A 371 -12.55 2.38 -12.91
N LYS A 372 -13.43 1.49 -12.40
CA LYS A 372 -13.67 1.41 -10.95
C LYS A 372 -12.39 1.03 -10.21
N PRO A 373 -12.11 1.63 -9.04
CA PRO A 373 -10.95 1.26 -8.24
C PRO A 373 -11.02 -0.22 -7.85
N LYS A 374 -9.91 -0.95 -8.03
CA LYS A 374 -9.85 -2.40 -7.82
C LYS A 374 -9.85 -2.80 -6.36
N SER A 375 -9.53 -1.89 -5.45
CA SER A 375 -9.61 -2.10 -4.01
C SER A 375 -9.92 -0.78 -3.32
N GLN A 376 -10.76 -0.86 -2.31
CA GLN A 376 -11.07 0.27 -1.44
C GLN A 376 -10.66 -0.06 -0.02
N THR A 377 -10.02 0.90 0.64
CA THR A 377 -9.69 0.84 2.05
C THR A 377 -10.45 1.93 2.80
N SER A 378 -10.92 1.62 3.99
CA SER A 378 -11.45 2.61 4.91
C SER A 378 -10.32 3.17 5.75
N PHE A 379 -10.29 4.48 5.87
CA PHE A 379 -9.39 5.20 6.75
C PHE A 379 -10.10 5.46 8.07
N TRP A 380 -9.53 4.98 9.16
CA TRP A 380 -10.08 5.06 10.51
C TRP A 380 -9.18 5.91 11.40
N GLN A 381 -9.81 6.66 12.27
CA GLN A 381 -9.13 7.54 13.21
C GLN A 381 -9.69 7.43 14.61
N LYS A 382 -8.87 7.76 15.58
CA LYS A 382 -9.26 7.94 16.97
C LYS A 382 -8.46 9.08 17.59
N ARG A 383 -9.15 10.06 18.14
CA ARG A 383 -8.52 11.09 18.95
C ARG A 383 -8.17 10.50 20.30
N ILE A 384 -6.95 10.75 20.75
CA ILE A 384 -6.47 10.36 22.07
C ILE A 384 -6.66 11.54 23.02
N PRO A 385 -7.28 11.36 24.19
CA PRO A 385 -7.40 12.41 25.19
C PRO A 385 -6.02 12.98 25.55
N ALA A 386 -5.95 14.28 25.78
CA ALA A 386 -4.75 14.89 26.34
C ALA A 386 -4.48 14.32 27.73
N PRO A 387 -3.20 14.14 28.12
CA PRO A 387 -2.89 13.89 29.53
C PRO A 387 -3.51 15.02 30.42
N PRO A 388 -3.93 14.72 31.65
CA PRO A 388 -4.73 15.63 32.47
C PRO A 388 -4.08 17.00 32.80
N VAL A 389 -2.82 17.21 32.45
CA VAL A 389 -2.09 18.46 32.65
C VAL A 389 -2.38 19.53 31.57
N TRP A 390 -3.02 19.19 30.47
CA TRP A 390 -3.27 20.09 29.32
C TRP A 390 -4.75 20.11 28.94
N SER A 391 -5.61 20.59 29.82
CA SER A 391 -7.03 20.78 29.55
C SER A 391 -7.27 22.01 28.68
N ILE A 392 -7.13 21.90 27.38
CA ILE A 392 -7.87 22.73 26.44
C ILE A 392 -8.87 21.80 25.75
N ASP A 393 -10.05 21.75 26.34
CA ASP A 393 -11.19 21.00 25.85
C ASP A 393 -11.82 21.75 24.68
N SER A 394 -11.21 21.69 23.51
CA SER A 394 -11.91 22.01 22.26
C SER A 394 -12.18 20.69 21.55
N ALA A 395 -13.44 20.42 21.30
CA ALA A 395 -13.86 19.34 20.41
C ALA A 395 -13.27 19.58 19.01
N LEU A 396 -12.04 19.11 18.77
CA LEU A 396 -11.44 19.19 17.44
C LEU A 396 -12.27 18.31 16.49
N PRO A 397 -12.59 18.80 15.29
CA PRO A 397 -13.35 18.04 14.28
C PRO A 397 -12.57 16.79 13.85
N ALA A 398 -13.24 15.88 13.18
CA ALA A 398 -12.61 14.72 12.54
C ALA A 398 -11.61 15.16 11.47
N LEU A 399 -10.60 14.34 11.17
CA LEU A 399 -9.66 14.58 10.08
C LEU A 399 -10.41 14.73 8.75
N HIS A 400 -9.96 15.67 7.93
CA HIS A 400 -10.55 15.89 6.60
C HIS A 400 -10.32 14.67 5.68
N SER A 401 -11.21 14.51 4.69
CA SER A 401 -11.14 13.40 3.73
C SER A 401 -9.92 13.47 2.81
N ASP A 402 -9.37 14.66 2.58
CA ASP A 402 -8.21 14.92 1.73
C ASP A 402 -6.86 14.78 2.45
N ALA A 403 -6.84 14.11 3.61
CA ALA A 403 -5.63 13.86 4.38
C ALA A 403 -4.51 13.24 3.51
N PHE A 404 -3.28 13.71 3.74
CA PHE A 404 -2.10 13.19 3.02
C PHE A 404 -1.87 11.71 3.32
N PHE A 405 -1.41 10.99 2.31
CA PHE A 405 -1.04 9.59 2.44
C PHE A 405 0.47 9.39 2.31
N ASP A 406 1.10 9.01 3.40
CA ASP A 406 2.52 8.68 3.46
C ASP A 406 2.76 7.33 2.74
N PRO A 407 3.70 7.23 1.78
CA PRO A 407 3.97 5.97 1.08
C PRO A 407 4.44 4.85 2.01
N ARG A 408 4.88 5.17 3.23
CA ARG A 408 5.23 4.20 4.27
C ARG A 408 4.01 3.58 4.96
N ASP A 409 2.84 4.23 4.87
CA ASP A 409 1.59 3.80 5.53
C ASP A 409 0.87 2.64 4.80
N ILE A 410 1.43 2.10 3.70
CA ILE A 410 0.82 0.99 2.92
C ILE A 410 1.45 -0.34 3.28
#